data_4b291f54282b9bd4974a947d31d26219
#
_entry.id   4b291f54282b9bd4974a947d31d26219
#
_cell.length_a   1.000
_cell.length_b   1.000
_cell.length_c   1.000
_cell.angle_alpha   90.00
_cell.angle_beta   90.00
_cell.angle_gamma   90.00
#
_symmetry.space_group_name_H-M   'P 1'
#
loop_
_entity.id
_entity.type
_entity.pdbx_description
1 polymer ?
#
loop_
_entity_poly.entity_id
_entity_poly.type
_entity_poly.pdbx_seq_one_letter_code
_entity_poly.pdbx_strand_id
1 'polypeptide(L)'
;MLRIAIQAKGRLNEDCVTLMNDSGITISGGSRKLMAHAKGFPMDVLYLRDDDIPQAVEMGVADIGIVGLNELEEKGAEVDVIMELGFGECRISLAVPREADYQGLEWFNGRRIATSYPRILHRFLDNNGINAEIHEIAGSVEVAPAVGMADAIFDIVSVSYTHLTLPTN
;
A
#
# COMPACT_ATOMS: atom_id res chain seq x y z
N MET A 1 1.03 27.49 7.13
CA MET A 1 -0.20 26.84 6.63
C MET A 1 0.10 25.36 6.66
N LEU A 2 -0.77 24.54 7.27
CA LEU A 2 -0.58 23.09 7.36
C LEU A 2 -0.63 22.46 5.98
N ARG A 3 0.26 21.54 5.67
CA ARG A 3 0.25 20.74 4.42
C ARG A 3 0.01 19.28 4.75
N ILE A 4 -1.05 18.71 4.16
CA ILE A 4 -1.36 17.30 4.29
C ILE A 4 -1.19 16.60 2.95
N ALA A 5 -0.45 15.49 2.93
CA ALA A 5 -0.31 14.63 1.76
C ALA A 5 -1.30 13.48 1.82
N ILE A 6 -2.04 13.26 0.73
CA ILE A 6 -2.96 12.15 0.55
C ILE A 6 -2.76 11.49 -0.80
N GLN A 7 -3.21 10.28 -0.96
CA GLN A 7 -3.17 9.55 -2.23
C GLN A 7 -3.92 10.34 -3.31
N ALA A 8 -3.34 10.45 -4.51
CA ALA A 8 -3.92 11.25 -5.61
C ALA A 8 -5.20 10.64 -6.19
N LYS A 9 -5.35 9.31 -6.15
CA LYS A 9 -6.47 8.56 -6.71
C LYS A 9 -6.66 7.26 -5.95
N GLY A 10 -7.85 6.69 -6.08
CA GLY A 10 -8.17 5.38 -5.51
C GLY A 10 -8.98 5.50 -4.22
N ARG A 11 -9.25 4.35 -3.63
CA ARG A 11 -10.15 4.22 -2.50
C ARG A 11 -9.68 4.99 -1.27
N LEU A 12 -8.40 4.93 -0.95
CA LEU A 12 -7.84 5.67 0.18
C LEU A 12 -8.05 7.19 0.01
N ASN A 13 -7.94 7.72 -1.23
CA ASN A 13 -8.27 9.11 -1.51
C ASN A 13 -9.74 9.44 -1.20
N GLU A 14 -10.67 8.56 -1.61
CA GLU A 14 -12.11 8.75 -1.37
C GLU A 14 -12.43 8.77 0.12
N ASP A 15 -11.83 7.85 0.88
CA ASP A 15 -11.98 7.79 2.33
C ASP A 15 -11.39 9.04 3.02
N CYS A 16 -10.22 9.53 2.57
CA CYS A 16 -9.62 10.77 3.07
C CYS A 16 -10.51 12.00 2.82
N VAL A 17 -11.06 12.11 1.60
CA VAL A 17 -11.95 13.23 1.25
C VAL A 17 -13.24 13.17 2.07
N THR A 18 -13.77 11.99 2.32
CA THR A 18 -14.95 11.78 3.18
C THR A 18 -14.66 12.23 4.61
N LEU A 19 -13.54 11.78 5.20
CA LEU A 19 -13.11 12.18 6.54
C LEU A 19 -12.99 13.70 6.67
N MET A 20 -12.39 14.38 5.67
CA MET A 20 -12.25 15.83 5.68
C MET A 20 -13.60 16.52 5.59
N ASN A 21 -14.50 16.08 4.72
CA ASN A 21 -15.84 16.65 4.59
C ASN A 21 -16.66 16.48 5.89
N ASP A 22 -16.60 15.32 6.52
CA ASP A 22 -17.27 15.04 7.79
C ASP A 22 -16.73 15.91 8.92
N SER A 23 -15.45 16.31 8.80
CA SER A 23 -14.80 17.27 9.72
C SER A 23 -15.07 18.74 9.37
N GLY A 24 -15.94 19.04 8.40
CA GLY A 24 -16.24 20.41 7.95
C GLY A 24 -15.16 21.05 7.07
N ILE A 25 -14.20 20.26 6.57
CA ILE A 25 -13.11 20.71 5.71
C ILE A 25 -13.44 20.31 4.27
N THR A 26 -13.72 21.31 3.41
CA THR A 26 -14.01 21.06 2.00
C THR A 26 -12.80 21.37 1.13
N ILE A 27 -12.45 20.46 0.24
CA ILE A 27 -11.32 20.64 -0.67
C ILE A 27 -11.84 21.25 -1.99
N SER A 28 -11.30 22.42 -2.35
CA SER A 28 -11.67 23.13 -3.58
C SER A 28 -10.75 22.72 -4.72
N GLY A 29 -11.19 21.82 -5.59
CA GLY A 29 -10.46 21.43 -6.79
C GLY A 29 -10.49 19.91 -7.04
N GLY A 30 -10.64 19.50 -8.28
CA GLY A 30 -10.67 18.09 -8.64
C GLY A 30 -9.27 17.47 -8.67
N SER A 31 -9.23 16.15 -8.71
CA SER A 31 -8.06 15.24 -8.69
C SER A 31 -6.99 15.45 -9.80
N ARG A 32 -7.14 16.47 -10.64
CA ARG A 32 -6.16 16.83 -11.68
C ARG A 32 -5.09 17.83 -11.21
N LYS A 33 -5.20 18.36 -9.98
CA LYS A 33 -4.23 19.30 -9.41
C LYS A 33 -3.31 18.55 -8.46
N LEU A 34 -2.03 18.87 -8.48
CA LEU A 34 -1.05 18.34 -7.54
C LEU A 34 -1.25 18.90 -6.12
N MET A 35 -1.92 20.05 -6.01
CA MET A 35 -2.21 20.73 -4.74
C MET A 35 -3.57 21.41 -4.79
N ALA A 36 -4.29 21.41 -3.68
CA ALA A 36 -5.54 22.12 -3.48
C ALA A 36 -5.56 22.82 -2.13
N HIS A 37 -6.29 23.94 -2.06
CA HIS A 37 -6.55 24.64 -0.79
C HIS A 37 -7.83 24.11 -0.16
N ALA A 38 -7.78 23.88 1.15
CA ALA A 38 -8.97 23.53 1.91
C ALA A 38 -9.77 24.79 2.30
N LYS A 39 -11.10 24.64 2.38
CA LYS A 39 -12.01 25.60 2.98
C LYS A 39 -12.46 25.07 4.33
N GLY A 40 -12.62 25.94 5.31
CA GLY A 40 -13.00 25.57 6.68
C GLY A 40 -11.81 25.40 7.62
N PHE A 41 -10.61 25.14 7.08
CA PHE A 41 -9.37 25.07 7.85
C PHE A 41 -8.18 25.57 7.01
N PRO A 42 -7.19 26.28 7.59
CA PRO A 42 -6.04 26.83 6.86
C PRO A 42 -5.03 25.74 6.48
N MET A 43 -5.35 24.94 5.49
CA MET A 43 -4.60 23.76 5.09
C MET A 43 -4.50 23.64 3.57
N ASP A 44 -3.35 23.18 3.09
CA ASP A 44 -3.13 22.75 1.72
C ASP A 44 -3.11 21.21 1.65
N VAL A 45 -3.74 20.66 0.63
CA VAL A 45 -3.77 19.21 0.35
C VAL A 45 -2.86 18.92 -0.83
N LEU A 46 -1.86 18.07 -0.62
CA LEU A 46 -0.96 17.57 -1.66
C LEU A 46 -1.45 16.20 -2.13
N TYR A 47 -1.62 16.04 -3.44
CA TYR A 47 -2.00 14.78 -4.06
C TYR A 47 -0.77 14.07 -4.59
N LEU A 48 -0.35 13.03 -3.91
CA LEU A 48 0.86 12.25 -4.21
C LEU A 48 0.50 10.79 -4.54
N ARG A 49 1.47 10.04 -5.00
CA ARG A 49 1.39 8.58 -4.99
C ARG A 49 1.49 8.11 -3.54
N ASP A 50 0.84 7.03 -3.20
CA ASP A 50 0.86 6.44 -1.86
C ASP A 50 2.28 6.12 -1.39
N ASP A 51 3.10 5.56 -2.28
CA ASP A 51 4.50 5.23 -2.01
C ASP A 51 5.43 6.45 -1.83
N ASP A 52 5.03 7.66 -2.26
CA ASP A 52 5.78 8.92 -2.10
C ASP A 52 5.41 9.67 -0.79
N ILE A 53 4.25 9.37 -0.19
CA ILE A 53 3.74 10.11 0.98
C ILE A 53 4.68 10.02 2.20
N PRO A 54 5.19 8.84 2.60
CA PRO A 54 6.09 8.73 3.74
C PRO A 54 7.32 9.62 3.60
N GLN A 55 7.95 9.60 2.42
CA GLN A 55 9.13 10.40 2.13
C GLN A 55 8.81 11.90 2.10
N ALA A 56 7.64 12.30 1.58
CA ALA A 56 7.23 13.70 1.56
C ALA A 56 7.08 14.29 2.97
N VAL A 57 6.62 13.49 3.93
CA VAL A 57 6.53 13.89 5.34
C VAL A 57 7.92 13.93 5.97
N GLU A 58 8.74 12.90 5.79
CA GLU A 58 10.10 12.84 6.31
C GLU A 58 10.95 14.03 5.86
N MET A 59 10.82 14.43 4.59
CA MET A 59 11.53 15.59 4.02
C MET A 59 10.92 16.95 4.38
N GLY A 60 9.79 17.00 5.12
CA GLY A 60 9.09 18.23 5.48
C GLY A 60 8.40 18.91 4.29
N VAL A 61 8.18 18.23 3.19
CA VAL A 61 7.35 18.70 2.06
C VAL A 61 5.89 18.76 2.48
N ALA A 62 5.44 17.76 3.26
CA ALA A 62 4.16 17.77 3.96
C ALA A 62 4.40 17.70 5.47
N ASP A 63 3.48 18.31 6.25
CA ASP A 63 3.54 18.26 7.71
C ASP A 63 2.88 16.96 8.23
N ILE A 64 1.88 16.43 7.48
CA ILE A 64 1.13 15.22 7.80
C ILE A 64 0.92 14.43 6.51
N GLY A 65 0.86 13.10 6.61
CA GLY A 65 0.48 12.19 5.53
C GLY A 65 -0.61 11.23 5.97
N ILE A 66 -1.55 10.91 5.07
CA ILE A 66 -2.47 9.78 5.25
C ILE A 66 -2.07 8.71 4.25
N VAL A 67 -1.66 7.56 4.76
CA VAL A 67 -1.04 6.48 3.97
C VAL A 67 -1.30 5.13 4.63
N GLY A 68 -1.24 4.05 3.85
CA GLY A 68 -1.28 2.70 4.39
C GLY A 68 -0.03 2.38 5.22
N LEU A 69 -0.19 1.68 6.34
CA LEU A 69 0.93 1.23 7.16
C LEU A 69 1.93 0.36 6.38
N ASN A 70 1.47 -0.38 5.38
CA ASN A 70 2.31 -1.15 4.47
C ASN A 70 3.30 -0.28 3.69
N GLU A 71 2.87 0.89 3.21
CA GLU A 71 3.75 1.81 2.49
C GLU A 71 4.80 2.42 3.44
N LEU A 72 4.36 2.79 4.65
CA LEU A 72 5.27 3.30 5.67
C LEU A 72 6.33 2.27 6.04
N GLU A 73 5.93 1.03 6.24
CA GLU A 73 6.81 -0.09 6.59
C GLU A 73 7.77 -0.43 5.45
N GLU A 74 7.30 -0.47 4.21
CA GLU A 74 8.10 -0.74 3.02
C GLU A 74 9.16 0.34 2.81
N LYS A 75 8.78 1.61 2.90
CA LYS A 75 9.70 2.75 2.72
C LYS A 75 10.66 2.91 3.90
N GLY A 76 10.23 2.53 5.10
CA GLY A 76 11.03 2.68 6.33
C GLY A 76 11.37 4.14 6.62
N ALA A 77 10.46 5.05 6.30
CA ALA A 77 10.62 6.48 6.58
C ALA A 77 10.60 6.74 8.09
N GLU A 78 11.44 7.67 8.53
CA GLU A 78 11.55 8.07 9.94
C GLU A 78 10.48 9.12 10.28
N VAL A 79 9.24 8.66 10.45
CA VAL A 79 8.08 9.49 10.78
C VAL A 79 7.28 8.87 11.92
N ASP A 80 6.55 9.70 12.67
CA ASP A 80 5.69 9.24 13.75
C ASP A 80 4.28 8.90 13.24
N VAL A 81 3.76 7.75 13.64
CA VAL A 81 2.34 7.39 13.44
C VAL A 81 1.53 8.02 14.58
N ILE A 82 0.79 9.07 14.27
CA ILE A 82 0.03 9.84 15.27
C ILE A 82 -1.38 9.29 15.51
N MET A 83 -1.98 8.59 14.54
CA MET A 83 -3.33 8.05 14.64
C MET A 83 -3.60 6.99 13.58
N GLU A 84 -4.33 5.95 13.96
CA GLU A 84 -4.96 5.00 13.04
C GLU A 84 -6.39 5.48 12.74
N LEU A 85 -6.73 5.60 11.46
CA LEU A 85 -7.98 6.22 11.01
C LEU A 85 -9.15 5.22 10.88
N GLY A 86 -8.88 3.92 10.96
CA GLY A 86 -9.90 2.86 10.92
C GLY A 86 -10.54 2.63 9.53
N PHE A 87 -9.85 3.05 8.46
CA PHE A 87 -10.25 2.75 7.08
C PHE A 87 -9.03 2.37 6.23
N GLY A 88 -9.28 1.91 5.00
CA GLY A 88 -8.22 1.47 4.09
C GLY A 88 -7.54 0.19 4.56
N GLU A 89 -8.22 -0.64 5.34
CA GLU A 89 -7.68 -1.92 5.81
C GLU A 89 -7.27 -2.80 4.64
N CYS A 90 -6.05 -3.29 4.69
CA CYS A 90 -5.50 -4.23 3.73
C CYS A 90 -4.62 -5.26 4.44
N ARG A 91 -4.32 -6.34 3.75
CA ARG A 91 -3.29 -7.30 4.16
C ARG A 91 -2.37 -7.58 3.00
N ILE A 92 -1.12 -7.84 3.27
CA ILE A 92 -0.19 -8.36 2.27
C ILE A 92 -0.20 -9.89 2.38
N SER A 93 -0.27 -10.57 1.25
CA SER A 93 -0.38 -12.01 1.20
C SER A 93 0.52 -12.60 0.13
N LEU A 94 1.10 -13.77 0.42
CA LEU A 94 1.68 -14.64 -0.60
C LEU A 94 0.54 -15.33 -1.37
N ALA A 95 0.65 -15.37 -2.70
CA ALA A 95 -0.27 -16.10 -3.55
C ALA A 95 0.50 -16.92 -4.59
N VAL A 96 -0.01 -18.11 -4.86
CA VAL A 96 0.53 -19.05 -5.85
C VAL A 96 -0.52 -19.32 -6.93
N PRO A 97 -0.14 -19.72 -8.15
CA PRO A 97 -1.07 -20.20 -9.16
C PRO A 97 -1.95 -21.35 -8.64
N ARG A 98 -3.20 -21.42 -9.09
CA ARG A 98 -4.15 -22.46 -8.63
C ARG A 98 -3.67 -23.89 -8.88
N GLU A 99 -2.94 -24.07 -9.96
CA GLU A 99 -2.36 -25.36 -10.39
C GLU A 99 -1.07 -25.71 -9.66
N ALA A 100 -0.55 -24.84 -8.80
CA ALA A 100 0.65 -25.11 -8.03
C ALA A 100 0.37 -26.16 -6.95
N ASP A 101 1.26 -27.15 -6.83
CA ASP A 101 1.24 -28.12 -5.72
C ASP A 101 1.82 -27.48 -4.46
N TYR A 102 1.03 -26.55 -3.86
CA TYR A 102 1.41 -25.82 -2.67
C TYR A 102 1.08 -26.62 -1.41
N GLN A 103 2.10 -26.94 -0.62
CA GLN A 103 1.97 -27.72 0.61
C GLN A 103 2.49 -26.98 1.85
N GLY A 104 2.79 -25.69 1.75
CA GLY A 104 3.29 -24.88 2.86
C GLY A 104 4.42 -23.94 2.44
N LEU A 105 4.93 -23.18 3.41
CA LEU A 105 5.90 -22.10 3.17
C LEU A 105 7.20 -22.60 2.52
N GLU A 106 7.61 -23.83 2.77
CA GLU A 106 8.82 -24.41 2.17
C GLU A 106 8.74 -24.51 0.63
N TRP A 107 7.52 -24.47 0.08
CA TRP A 107 7.31 -24.44 -1.37
C TRP A 107 8.01 -23.27 -2.05
N PHE A 108 8.19 -22.14 -1.34
CA PHE A 108 8.82 -20.94 -1.90
C PHE A 108 10.34 -21.04 -2.01
N ASN A 109 11.00 -22.03 -1.38
CA ASN A 109 12.45 -22.19 -1.48
C ASN A 109 12.91 -22.40 -2.93
N GLY A 110 13.88 -21.58 -3.35
CA GLY A 110 14.42 -21.58 -4.71
C GLY A 110 13.47 -21.02 -5.78
N ARG A 111 12.36 -20.41 -5.41
CA ARG A 111 11.38 -19.83 -6.34
C ARG A 111 11.48 -18.32 -6.41
N ARG A 112 10.95 -17.77 -7.50
CA ARG A 112 10.90 -16.34 -7.78
C ARG A 112 9.56 -15.81 -7.29
N ILE A 113 9.59 -14.75 -6.47
CA ILE A 113 8.41 -14.10 -5.94
C ILE A 113 8.39 -12.65 -6.44
N ALA A 114 7.38 -12.28 -7.21
CA ALA A 114 7.19 -10.89 -7.65
C ALA A 114 6.47 -10.08 -6.58
N THR A 115 6.90 -8.84 -6.36
CA THR A 115 6.32 -7.96 -5.34
C THR A 115 6.62 -6.50 -5.61
N SER A 116 5.74 -5.61 -5.14
CA SER A 116 6.02 -4.17 -4.95
C SER A 116 6.48 -3.85 -3.51
N TYR A 117 6.62 -4.88 -2.66
CA TYR A 117 7.00 -4.77 -1.25
C TYR A 117 8.23 -5.63 -0.92
N PRO A 118 9.38 -5.38 -1.58
CA PRO A 118 10.57 -6.22 -1.43
C PRO A 118 11.12 -6.23 0.00
N ARG A 119 11.08 -5.11 0.72
CA ARG A 119 11.59 -5.00 2.09
C ARG A 119 10.76 -5.83 3.08
N ILE A 120 9.43 -5.71 3.00
CA ILE A 120 8.53 -6.49 3.84
C ILE A 120 8.67 -7.98 3.53
N LEU A 121 8.72 -8.35 2.25
CA LEU A 121 8.92 -9.74 1.82
C LEU A 121 10.25 -10.31 2.32
N HIS A 122 11.35 -9.57 2.16
CA HIS A 122 12.67 -10.02 2.62
C HIS A 122 12.65 -10.37 4.11
N ARG A 123 12.11 -9.47 4.94
CA ARG A 123 11.98 -9.71 6.37
C ARG A 123 11.10 -10.92 6.69
N PHE A 124 10.00 -11.12 5.95
CA PHE A 124 9.14 -12.28 6.11
C PHE A 124 9.88 -13.58 5.77
N LEU A 125 10.61 -13.62 4.67
CA LEU A 125 11.38 -14.79 4.23
C LEU A 125 12.47 -15.14 5.26
N ASP A 126 13.23 -14.15 5.71
CA ASP A 126 14.28 -14.33 6.71
C ASP A 126 13.71 -14.90 8.03
N ASN A 127 12.62 -14.34 8.52
CA ASN A 127 11.99 -14.79 9.75
C ASN A 127 11.45 -16.23 9.69
N ASN A 128 11.16 -16.72 8.48
CA ASN A 128 10.67 -18.08 8.25
C ASN A 128 11.74 -19.03 7.70
N GLY A 129 12.98 -18.58 7.53
CA GLY A 129 14.08 -19.40 7.01
C GLY A 129 13.89 -19.85 5.56
N ILE A 130 13.18 -19.04 4.76
CA ILE A 130 12.87 -19.32 3.35
C ILE A 130 13.89 -18.63 2.46
N ASN A 131 14.49 -19.38 1.54
CA ASN A 131 15.40 -18.84 0.55
C ASN A 131 14.68 -18.74 -0.82
N ALA A 132 14.13 -17.58 -1.13
CA ALA A 132 13.46 -17.28 -2.39
C ALA A 132 14.11 -16.07 -3.08
N GLU A 133 13.96 -15.99 -4.40
CA GLU A 133 14.41 -14.86 -5.20
C GLU A 133 13.31 -13.81 -5.28
N ILE A 134 13.63 -12.57 -4.88
CA ILE A 134 12.68 -11.45 -4.89
C ILE A 134 12.80 -10.70 -6.22
N HIS A 135 11.72 -10.63 -6.98
CA HIS A 135 11.59 -9.82 -8.18
C HIS A 135 10.74 -8.59 -7.91
N GLU A 136 11.40 -7.44 -7.80
CA GLU A 136 10.70 -6.17 -7.59
C GLU A 136 10.00 -5.71 -8.87
N ILE A 137 8.69 -5.43 -8.78
CA ILE A 137 7.85 -4.96 -9.89
C ILE A 137 7.02 -3.77 -9.39
N ALA A 138 7.07 -2.66 -10.12
CA ALA A 138 6.34 -1.42 -9.77
C ALA A 138 4.89 -1.43 -10.30
N GLY A 139 4.08 -2.39 -9.91
CA GLY A 139 2.68 -2.51 -10.29
C GLY A 139 2.38 -3.72 -11.19
N SER A 140 1.11 -4.09 -11.32
CA SER A 140 0.64 -5.28 -12.06
C SER A 140 1.35 -6.59 -11.65
N VAL A 141 1.63 -6.73 -10.37
CA VAL A 141 2.35 -7.88 -9.79
C VAL A 141 1.61 -9.19 -10.08
N GLU A 142 0.28 -9.14 -10.11
CA GLU A 142 -0.62 -10.27 -10.37
C GLU A 142 -0.41 -10.92 -11.75
N VAL A 143 0.16 -10.20 -12.70
CA VAL A 143 0.43 -10.70 -14.06
C VAL A 143 1.72 -11.52 -14.12
N ALA A 144 2.65 -11.29 -13.21
CA ALA A 144 4.01 -11.86 -13.27
C ALA A 144 4.06 -13.40 -13.42
N PRO A 145 3.25 -14.20 -12.71
CA PRO A 145 3.24 -15.63 -12.90
C PRO A 145 2.74 -16.06 -14.29
N ALA A 146 1.71 -15.38 -14.80
CA ALA A 146 1.11 -15.73 -16.10
C ALA A 146 2.07 -15.51 -17.28
N VAL A 147 2.99 -14.55 -17.14
CA VAL A 147 4.00 -14.26 -18.19
C VAL A 147 5.36 -14.92 -17.90
N GLY A 148 5.45 -15.75 -16.88
CA GLY A 148 6.67 -16.50 -16.54
C GLY A 148 7.77 -15.68 -15.87
N MET A 149 7.46 -14.48 -15.36
CA MET A 149 8.42 -13.61 -14.66
C MET A 149 8.66 -14.08 -13.22
N ALA A 150 7.67 -14.74 -12.61
CA ALA A 150 7.76 -15.25 -11.24
C ALA A 150 6.95 -16.54 -11.07
N ASP A 151 7.19 -17.25 -10.00
CA ASP A 151 6.48 -18.48 -9.66
C ASP A 151 5.33 -18.19 -8.67
N ALA A 152 5.43 -17.09 -7.95
CA ALA A 152 4.45 -16.61 -6.97
C ALA A 152 4.46 -15.08 -6.90
N ILE A 153 3.51 -14.53 -6.17
CA ILE A 153 3.44 -13.10 -5.87
C ILE A 153 3.30 -12.85 -4.37
N PHE A 154 3.75 -11.66 -3.95
CA PHE A 154 3.51 -11.11 -2.62
C PHE A 154 2.95 -9.71 -2.79
N ASP A 155 1.66 -9.55 -2.50
CA ASP A 155 0.95 -8.33 -2.86
C ASP A 155 -0.19 -8.02 -1.88
N ILE A 156 -0.71 -6.80 -1.96
CA ILE A 156 -1.85 -6.34 -1.18
C ILE A 156 -3.12 -7.05 -1.61
N VAL A 157 -3.86 -7.52 -0.60
CA VAL A 157 -5.25 -7.96 -0.73
C VAL A 157 -6.13 -6.98 0.04
N SER A 158 -6.97 -6.22 -0.67
CA SER A 158 -7.96 -5.35 -0.04
C SER A 158 -9.00 -6.17 0.71
N VAL A 159 -9.24 -5.84 1.98
CA VAL A 159 -10.21 -6.55 2.84
C VAL A 159 -11.66 -6.34 2.39
N SER A 160 -11.91 -5.44 1.44
CA SER A 160 -13.26 -5.15 0.91
C SER A 160 -13.87 -6.25 0.05
N TYR A 161 -13.11 -7.28 -0.30
CA TYR A 161 -13.63 -8.44 -1.01
C TYR A 161 -14.13 -9.50 -0.01
N THR A 162 -15.21 -9.19 0.69
CA THR A 162 -15.91 -10.14 1.58
C THR A 162 -16.59 -11.30 0.84
N HIS A 163 -16.35 -11.50 -0.45
CA HIS A 163 -16.96 -12.56 -1.27
C HIS A 163 -15.98 -13.42 -2.07
N LEU A 164 -14.71 -13.43 -1.73
CA LEU A 164 -13.85 -14.53 -2.12
C LEU A 164 -13.93 -15.60 -1.03
N THR A 165 -14.91 -16.47 -1.15
CA THR A 165 -14.92 -17.73 -0.42
C THR A 165 -13.70 -18.53 -0.88
N LEU A 166 -12.60 -18.45 -0.12
CA LEU A 166 -11.57 -19.47 -0.19
C LEU A 166 -12.21 -20.75 0.34
N PRO A 167 -12.19 -21.85 -0.39
CA PRO A 167 -12.59 -23.13 0.19
C PRO A 167 -11.64 -23.41 1.35
N THR A 168 -12.18 -23.39 2.57
CA THR A 168 -11.50 -23.93 3.74
C THR A 168 -11.48 -25.44 3.61
N ASN A 169 -10.33 -26.02 3.41
CA ASN A 169 -10.03 -27.39 3.78
C ASN A 169 -9.09 -27.37 4.98
#